data_35acde30282e2efbdc1a2685af4241f7
#
_entry.id   35acde30282e2efbdc1a2685af4241f7
#
_cell.length_a   1.000
_cell.length_b   1.000
_cell.length_c   1.000
_cell.angle_alpha   90.00
_cell.angle_beta   90.00
_cell.angle_gamma   90.00
#
_symmetry.space_group_name_H-M   'P 1'
#
loop_
_entity.id
_entity.type
_entity.pdbx_description
1 polymer ?
#
loop_
_entity_poly.entity_id
_entity_poly.type
_entity_poly.pdbx_seq_one_letter_code
_entity_poly.pdbx_strand_id
1 'polypeptide(L)'
;MKSKTLIRKLYKKFPLSIAKKYHDYTGCMLNTHKEEFNKIILCLDVTKKVVEEAINNNVDVIISHHPFLYGKKKYILATNDYKKELYDKLFLNNISVYSFHTNFDEAKDGMNDALASLLELNDITPIEDIPMARKGYLTK
;
A
#
# COMPACT_ATOMS: atom_id res chain seq x y z
N MET A 1 -16.44 -5.71 6.28
CA MET A 1 -15.58 -6.94 6.28
C MET A 1 -14.68 -6.90 7.51
N LYS A 2 -14.45 -8.06 8.18
CA LYS A 2 -13.50 -8.11 9.30
C LYS A 2 -12.10 -7.66 8.86
N SER A 3 -11.51 -6.70 9.57
CA SER A 3 -10.23 -6.08 9.24
C SER A 3 -9.09 -7.11 9.07
N LYS A 4 -8.98 -8.04 10.02
CA LYS A 4 -8.00 -9.14 9.96
C LYS A 4 -8.14 -10.01 8.70
N THR A 5 -9.38 -10.23 8.24
CA THR A 5 -9.63 -11.02 7.03
C THR A 5 -9.18 -10.30 5.78
N LEU A 6 -9.47 -8.99 5.66
CA LEU A 6 -9.02 -8.17 4.53
C LEU A 6 -7.49 -8.15 4.47
N ILE A 7 -6.83 -7.78 5.56
CA ILE A 7 -5.37 -7.65 5.60
C ILE A 7 -4.68 -9.00 5.33
N ARG A 8 -5.20 -10.10 5.87
CA ARG A 8 -4.68 -11.43 5.55
C ARG A 8 -4.80 -11.78 4.07
N LYS A 9 -5.92 -11.43 3.42
CA LYS A 9 -6.10 -11.64 1.97
C LYS A 9 -5.09 -10.84 1.17
N LEU A 10 -4.87 -9.56 1.53
CA LEU A 10 -3.90 -8.70 0.88
C LEU A 10 -2.47 -9.22 1.05
N TYR A 11 -2.07 -9.61 2.25
CA TYR A 11 -0.74 -10.20 2.48
C TYR A 11 -0.54 -11.57 1.82
N LYS A 12 -1.62 -12.35 1.62
CA LYS A 12 -1.54 -13.59 0.83
C LYS A 12 -1.31 -13.28 -0.65
N LYS A 13 -1.96 -12.26 -1.18
CA LYS A 13 -1.84 -11.84 -2.59
C LYS A 13 -0.52 -11.10 -2.85
N PHE A 14 -0.11 -10.23 -1.93
CA PHE A 14 1.08 -9.37 -2.01
C PHE A 14 1.97 -9.59 -0.79
N PRO A 15 2.76 -10.70 -0.75
CA PRO A 15 3.51 -11.09 0.44
C PRO A 15 4.57 -10.07 0.85
N LEU A 16 4.66 -9.80 2.16
CA LEU A 16 5.69 -8.91 2.72
C LEU A 16 7.11 -9.45 2.50
N SER A 17 7.28 -10.76 2.26
CA SER A 17 8.58 -11.37 1.95
C SER A 17 9.21 -10.82 0.67
N ILE A 18 8.39 -10.36 -0.29
CA ILE A 18 8.88 -9.71 -1.51
C ILE A 18 9.59 -8.40 -1.15
N ALA A 19 8.93 -7.53 -0.39
CA ALA A 19 9.51 -6.24 0.02
C ALA A 19 10.79 -6.39 0.86
N LYS A 20 10.89 -7.45 1.64
CA LYS A 20 12.10 -7.74 2.43
C LYS A 20 13.35 -7.94 1.57
N LYS A 21 13.22 -8.48 0.34
CA LYS A 21 14.34 -8.61 -0.60
C LYS A 21 14.95 -7.26 -0.96
N TYR A 22 14.12 -6.22 -0.97
CA TYR A 22 14.48 -4.84 -1.36
C TYR A 22 14.78 -3.95 -0.15
N HIS A 23 14.80 -4.50 1.06
CA HIS A 23 14.92 -3.73 2.30
C HIS A 23 13.89 -2.59 2.39
N ASP A 24 12.70 -2.82 1.83
CA ASP A 24 11.65 -1.82 1.69
C ASP A 24 10.72 -1.76 2.90
N TYR A 25 10.16 -0.59 3.12
CA TYR A 25 9.17 -0.35 4.17
C TYR A 25 7.77 -0.49 3.58
N THR A 26 7.06 -1.54 4.02
CA THR A 26 5.71 -1.87 3.53
C THR A 26 4.90 -2.54 4.64
N GLY A 27 3.59 -2.67 4.43
CA GLY A 27 2.69 -3.32 5.37
C GLY A 27 2.00 -2.35 6.30
N CYS A 28 1.90 -2.70 7.58
CA CYS A 28 1.17 -1.92 8.57
C CYS A 28 1.95 -0.66 8.99
N MET A 29 1.41 0.52 8.67
CA MET A 29 1.95 1.83 9.07
C MET A 29 1.30 2.36 10.34
N LEU A 30 -0.02 2.21 10.43
CA LEU A 30 -0.84 2.55 11.59
C LEU A 30 -1.97 1.54 11.72
N ASN A 31 -2.07 0.90 12.89
CA ASN A 31 -3.19 0.01 13.21
C ASN A 31 -3.95 0.58 14.41
N THR A 32 -5.21 0.91 14.21
CA THR A 32 -6.13 1.38 15.25
C THR A 32 -6.93 0.25 15.88
N HIS A 33 -6.64 -1.01 15.52
CA HIS A 33 -7.31 -2.21 16.02
C HIS A 33 -8.83 -2.27 15.77
N LYS A 34 -9.32 -1.52 14.77
CA LYS A 34 -10.72 -1.57 14.36
C LYS A 34 -11.10 -2.97 13.90
N GLU A 35 -12.21 -3.50 14.38
CA GLU A 35 -12.62 -4.88 14.09
C GLU A 35 -13.07 -5.07 12.64
N GLU A 36 -13.72 -4.05 12.06
CA GLU A 36 -14.24 -4.09 10.69
C GLU A 36 -13.82 -2.88 9.88
N PHE A 37 -13.59 -3.11 8.59
CA PHE A 37 -13.40 -2.07 7.59
C PHE A 37 -14.56 -2.11 6.59
N ASN A 38 -15.30 -1.00 6.51
CA ASN A 38 -16.45 -0.83 5.62
C ASN A 38 -16.15 0.21 4.53
N LYS A 39 -15.41 1.28 4.88
CA LYS A 39 -14.97 2.30 3.93
C LYS A 39 -13.44 2.32 3.82
N ILE A 40 -12.96 2.34 2.58
CA ILE A 40 -11.55 2.26 2.24
C ILE A 40 -11.20 3.39 1.27
N ILE A 41 -10.06 4.05 1.47
CA ILE A 41 -9.41 4.88 0.45
C ILE A 41 -8.23 4.12 -0.12
N LEU A 42 -8.12 4.11 -1.45
CA LEU A 42 -6.91 3.70 -2.15
C LEU A 42 -6.21 4.95 -2.67
N CYS A 43 -4.90 5.07 -2.46
CA CYS A 43 -4.14 6.22 -2.94
C CYS A 43 -2.69 5.86 -3.26
N LEU A 44 -2.01 6.73 -3.99
CA LEU A 44 -0.58 6.62 -4.20
C LEU A 44 0.17 7.04 -2.92
N ASP A 45 -0.14 8.23 -2.41
CA ASP A 45 0.48 8.85 -1.24
C ASP A 45 -0.55 9.22 -0.18
N VAL A 46 -0.20 9.05 1.10
CA VAL A 46 -0.99 9.56 2.23
C VAL A 46 -0.62 11.03 2.45
N THR A 47 -1.31 11.91 1.72
CA THR A 47 -1.17 13.35 1.82
C THR A 47 -2.15 13.96 2.84
N LYS A 48 -1.95 15.23 3.21
CA LYS A 48 -2.89 15.98 4.05
C LYS A 48 -4.31 15.94 3.48
N LYS A 49 -4.46 16.14 2.16
CA LYS A 49 -5.76 16.10 1.47
C LYS A 49 -6.44 14.73 1.59
N VAL A 50 -5.68 13.65 1.43
CA VAL A 50 -6.20 12.28 1.61
C VAL A 50 -6.64 12.03 3.05
N VAL A 51 -5.88 12.52 4.04
CA VAL A 51 -6.24 12.40 5.46
C VAL A 51 -7.51 13.18 5.78
N GLU A 52 -7.63 14.40 5.30
CA GLU A 52 -8.84 15.23 5.47
C GLU A 52 -10.07 14.57 4.82
N GLU A 53 -9.92 14.05 3.61
CA GLU A 53 -10.98 13.29 2.91
C GLU A 53 -11.40 12.05 3.69
N ALA A 54 -10.42 11.30 4.24
CA ALA A 54 -10.69 10.11 5.03
C ALA A 54 -11.47 10.44 6.32
N ILE A 55 -11.12 11.52 6.99
CA ILE A 55 -11.81 11.98 8.19
C ILE A 55 -13.25 12.43 7.87
N ASN A 56 -13.41 13.29 6.87
CA ASN A 56 -14.71 13.85 6.47
C ASN A 56 -15.71 12.78 6.03
N ASN A 57 -15.22 11.67 5.48
CA ASN A 57 -16.04 10.57 5.00
C ASN A 57 -16.12 9.37 5.95
N ASN A 58 -15.59 9.47 7.17
CA ASN A 58 -15.55 8.39 8.15
C ASN A 58 -14.97 7.08 7.55
N VAL A 59 -13.80 7.20 6.93
CA VAL A 59 -13.06 6.07 6.36
C VAL A 59 -12.44 5.22 7.47
N ASP A 60 -12.40 3.92 7.30
CA ASP A 60 -11.86 2.98 8.29
C ASP A 60 -10.37 2.68 8.07
N VAL A 61 -9.97 2.65 6.80
CA VAL A 61 -8.60 2.31 6.43
C VAL A 61 -8.18 3.00 5.13
N ILE A 62 -6.94 3.48 5.11
CA ILE A 62 -6.26 3.95 3.91
C ILE A 62 -5.26 2.86 3.49
N ILE A 63 -5.31 2.48 2.22
CA ILE A 63 -4.32 1.61 1.60
C ILE A 63 -3.57 2.44 0.57
N SER A 64 -2.28 2.66 0.81
CA SER A 64 -1.42 3.44 -0.07
C SER A 64 -0.41 2.56 -0.81
N HIS A 65 0.05 3.02 -1.97
CA HIS A 65 1.17 2.41 -2.67
C HIS A 65 2.49 2.81 -1.99
N HIS A 66 2.80 4.09 -1.96
CA HIS A 66 4.00 4.55 -1.29
C HIS A 66 3.89 4.42 0.23
N PRO A 67 4.97 3.98 0.91
CA PRO A 67 4.97 3.86 2.37
C PRO A 67 4.66 5.19 3.04
N PHE A 68 3.60 5.23 3.85
CA PHE A 68 3.25 6.42 4.63
C PHE A 68 4.40 6.85 5.54
N LEU A 69 5.06 5.86 6.17
CA LEU A 69 6.26 6.06 6.98
C LEU A 69 7.41 5.29 6.34
N TYR A 70 8.30 5.99 5.61
CA TYR A 70 9.46 5.38 4.98
C TYR A 70 10.65 5.42 5.94
N GLY A 71 10.82 4.35 6.72
CA GLY A 71 11.86 4.23 7.75
C GLY A 71 11.33 3.70 9.08
N LYS A 72 12.16 3.81 10.12
CA LYS A 72 11.74 3.42 11.47
C LYS A 72 10.71 4.41 12.00
N LYS A 73 9.49 3.92 12.26
CA LYS A 73 8.34 4.71 12.72
C LYS A 73 8.69 5.69 13.84
N LYS A 74 9.36 5.20 14.92
CA LYS A 74 9.73 6.04 16.06
C LYS A 74 10.60 7.23 15.66
N TYR A 75 11.54 7.01 14.74
CA TYR A 75 12.43 8.06 14.26
C TYR A 75 11.68 9.08 13.42
N ILE A 76 10.87 8.62 12.45
CA ILE A 76 10.09 9.52 11.58
C ILE A 76 9.15 10.39 12.38
N LEU A 77 8.40 9.82 13.33
CA LEU A 77 7.45 10.59 14.14
C LEU A 77 8.14 11.54 15.13
N ALA A 78 9.43 11.33 15.43
CA ALA A 78 10.21 12.24 16.27
C ALA A 78 10.88 13.38 15.48
N THR A 79 11.09 13.21 14.16
CA THR A 79 11.90 14.13 13.36
C THR A 79 11.16 14.78 12.18
N ASN A 80 9.94 14.37 11.93
CA ASN A 80 9.11 14.88 10.82
C ASN A 80 7.74 15.31 11.34
N ASP A 81 7.61 16.60 11.65
CA ASP A 81 6.38 17.18 12.22
C ASP A 81 5.17 16.99 11.30
N TYR A 82 5.35 17.11 9.98
CA TYR A 82 4.28 16.88 9.01
C TYR A 82 3.72 15.44 9.08
N LYS A 83 4.62 14.44 9.09
CA LYS A 83 4.19 13.04 9.22
C LYS A 83 3.57 12.76 10.58
N LYS A 84 4.11 13.36 11.62
CA LYS A 84 3.55 13.24 12.98
C LYS A 84 2.15 13.82 13.05
N GLU A 85 1.92 15.02 12.52
CA GLU A 85 0.58 15.65 12.47
C GLU A 85 -0.44 14.74 11.78
N LEU A 86 -0.12 14.23 10.59
CA LEU A 86 -1.01 13.34 9.86
C LEU A 86 -1.25 12.02 10.61
N TYR A 87 -0.20 11.46 11.21
CA TYR A 87 -0.30 10.24 11.99
C TYR A 87 -1.25 10.40 13.19
N ASP A 88 -1.09 11.51 13.95
CA ASP A 88 -1.91 11.80 15.12
C ASP A 88 -3.39 12.02 14.72
N LYS A 89 -3.65 12.74 13.63
CA LYS A 89 -4.99 12.92 13.07
C LYS A 89 -5.66 11.60 12.71
N LEU A 90 -4.94 10.72 12.02
CA LEU A 90 -5.45 9.39 11.65
C LEU A 90 -5.72 8.53 12.88
N PHE A 91 -4.81 8.53 13.84
CA PHE A 91 -4.99 7.78 15.09
C PHE A 91 -6.20 8.25 15.90
N LEU A 92 -6.36 9.57 16.09
CA LEU A 92 -7.48 10.16 16.81
C LEU A 92 -8.84 9.90 16.14
N ASN A 93 -8.86 9.78 14.81
CA ASN A 93 -10.07 9.47 14.05
C ASN A 93 -10.25 7.96 13.77
N ASN A 94 -9.45 7.11 14.44
CA ASN A 94 -9.56 5.67 14.34
C ASN A 94 -9.42 5.12 12.89
N ILE A 95 -8.52 5.70 12.10
CA ILE A 95 -8.25 5.34 10.71
C ILE A 95 -6.92 4.59 10.63
N SER A 96 -6.96 3.35 10.18
CA SER A 96 -5.75 2.53 9.97
C SER A 96 -5.07 2.86 8.63
N VAL A 97 -3.75 2.62 8.53
CA VAL A 97 -2.98 2.80 7.30
C VAL A 97 -2.13 1.57 7.01
N TYR A 98 -2.23 1.06 5.79
CA TYR A 98 -1.39 0.00 5.26
C TYR A 98 -0.80 0.45 3.92
N SER A 99 0.47 0.12 3.67
CA SER A 99 1.14 0.43 2.40
C SER A 99 1.60 -0.85 1.71
N PHE A 100 1.39 -0.91 0.39
CA PHE A 100 1.82 -2.02 -0.46
C PHE A 100 2.66 -1.44 -1.61
N HIS A 101 3.97 -1.53 -1.47
CA HIS A 101 4.96 -0.92 -2.36
C HIS A 101 5.62 -1.97 -3.26
N THR A 102 6.90 -2.26 -3.11
CA THR A 102 7.62 -3.22 -3.95
C THR A 102 7.00 -4.62 -3.95
N ASN A 103 6.33 -5.01 -2.87
CA ASN A 103 5.57 -6.27 -2.84
C ASN A 103 4.34 -6.26 -3.75
N PHE A 104 3.75 -5.11 -4.01
CA PHE A 104 2.67 -4.95 -5.00
C PHE A 104 3.23 -4.85 -6.42
N ASP A 105 4.39 -4.19 -6.61
CA ASP A 105 5.01 -4.04 -7.92
C ASP A 105 5.45 -5.39 -8.50
N GLU A 106 6.09 -6.26 -7.69
CA GLU A 106 6.63 -7.54 -8.15
C GLU A 106 5.58 -8.66 -8.20
N ALA A 107 4.61 -8.65 -7.29
CA ALA A 107 3.69 -9.77 -7.15
C ALA A 107 2.88 -10.03 -8.41
N LYS A 108 2.55 -11.32 -8.63
CA LYS A 108 1.60 -11.72 -9.67
C LYS A 108 0.25 -11.02 -9.47
N ASP A 109 -0.30 -10.51 -10.55
CA ASP A 109 -1.51 -9.67 -10.60
C ASP A 109 -1.37 -8.38 -9.76
N GLY A 110 -0.15 -7.91 -9.57
CA GLY A 110 0.16 -6.64 -8.93
C GLY A 110 0.18 -5.48 -9.94
N MET A 111 0.88 -4.37 -9.57
CA MET A 111 0.85 -3.15 -10.37
C MET A 111 1.36 -3.35 -11.79
N ASN A 112 2.52 -4.00 -11.95
CA ASN A 112 3.13 -4.14 -13.29
C ASN A 112 2.37 -5.12 -14.17
N ASP A 113 1.70 -6.13 -13.62
CA ASP A 113 0.77 -6.97 -14.37
C ASP A 113 -0.49 -6.20 -14.77
N ALA A 114 -1.01 -5.33 -13.91
CA ALA A 114 -2.16 -4.48 -14.22
C ALA A 114 -1.83 -3.48 -15.34
N LEU A 115 -0.64 -2.85 -15.30
CA LEU A 115 -0.17 -1.97 -16.38
C LEU A 115 0.03 -2.73 -17.70
N ALA A 116 0.65 -3.90 -17.65
CA ALA A 116 0.82 -4.73 -18.84
C ALA A 116 -0.52 -5.13 -19.45
N SER A 117 -1.51 -5.46 -18.62
CA SER A 117 -2.88 -5.77 -19.08
C SER A 117 -3.58 -4.55 -19.67
N LEU A 118 -3.41 -3.36 -19.07
CA LEU A 118 -3.96 -2.10 -19.59
C LEU A 118 -3.40 -1.75 -20.97
N LEU A 119 -2.13 -2.09 -21.22
CA LEU A 119 -1.46 -1.92 -22.52
C LEU A 119 -1.78 -3.06 -23.51
N GLU A 120 -2.62 -4.00 -23.14
CA GLU A 120 -3.01 -5.17 -23.94
C GLU A 120 -1.79 -6.01 -24.40
N LEU A 121 -0.78 -6.10 -23.54
CA LEU A 121 0.39 -6.96 -23.84
C LEU A 121 -0.01 -8.43 -23.84
N ASN A 122 0.48 -9.18 -24.83
CA ASN A 122 0.39 -10.62 -24.92
C ASN A 122 1.66 -11.30 -24.40
N ASP A 123 1.55 -12.54 -23.94
CA ASP A 123 2.66 -13.37 -23.44
C ASP A 123 3.47 -12.66 -22.33
N ILE A 124 2.74 -12.06 -21.38
CA ILE A 124 3.32 -11.29 -20.27
C ILE A 124 4.15 -12.23 -19.40
N THR A 125 5.45 -11.90 -19.24
CA THR A 125 6.37 -12.62 -18.36
C THR A 125 7.22 -11.63 -17.55
N PRO A 126 7.65 -12.01 -16.33
CA PRO A 126 8.69 -11.28 -15.61
C PRO A 126 10.01 -11.32 -16.39
N ILE A 127 10.88 -10.34 -16.16
CA ILE A 127 12.27 -10.38 -16.61
C ILE A 127 13.08 -11.09 -15.52
N GLU A 128 13.90 -12.09 -15.90
CA GLU A 128 14.58 -12.98 -14.96
C GLU A 128 15.41 -12.25 -13.91
N ASP A 129 16.24 -11.31 -14.34
CA ASP A 129 17.11 -10.53 -13.45
C ASP A 129 16.41 -9.30 -12.81
N ILE A 130 15.22 -8.98 -13.25
CA ILE A 130 14.43 -7.82 -12.78
C ILE A 130 12.98 -8.26 -12.56
N PRO A 131 12.70 -9.04 -11.50
CA PRO A 131 11.40 -9.68 -11.33
C PRO A 131 10.21 -8.70 -11.13
N MET A 132 10.46 -7.44 -10.83
CA MET A 132 9.43 -6.41 -10.85
C MET A 132 8.98 -6.05 -12.27
N ALA A 133 9.88 -6.10 -13.27
CA ALA A 133 9.55 -5.72 -14.63
C ALA A 133 8.72 -6.80 -15.35
N ARG A 134 7.97 -6.37 -16.36
CA ARG A 134 7.23 -7.26 -17.26
C ARG A 134 7.65 -6.99 -18.69
N LYS A 135 7.70 -8.03 -19.48
CA LYS A 135 7.84 -7.97 -20.94
C LYS A 135 6.67 -8.72 -21.59
N GLY A 136 6.32 -8.31 -22.78
CA GLY A 136 5.26 -8.91 -23.59
C GLY A 136 5.24 -8.28 -24.98
N TYR A 137 4.30 -8.69 -25.80
CA TYR A 137 4.17 -8.24 -27.18
C TYR A 137 2.90 -7.41 -27.36
N LEU A 138 3.00 -6.29 -28.07
CA LEU A 138 1.82 -5.60 -28.57
C LEU A 138 1.22 -6.38 -29.73
N THR A 139 -0.11 -6.47 -29.77
CA THR A 139 -0.83 -6.95 -30.97
C THR A 139 -0.61 -5.93 -32.07
N LYS A 140 -0.28 -6.41 -33.28
CA LYS A 140 -0.19 -5.56 -34.48
C LYS A 140 -1.59 -5.19 -34.95
#